data_dbbfc2de598d742e861e6930b8271a52
#
_entry.id   dbbfc2de598d742e861e6930b8271a52
#
_cell.length_a   1.000
_cell.length_b   1.000
_cell.length_c   1.000
_cell.angle_alpha   90.00
_cell.angle_beta   90.00
_cell.angle_gamma   90.00
#
_symmetry.space_group_name_H-M   'P 1'
#
loop_
_entity.id
_entity.type
_entity.pdbx_description
1 polymer ?
#
loop_
_entity_poly.entity_id
_entity_poly.type
_entity_poly.pdbx_seq_one_letter_code
_entity_poly.pdbx_strand_id
1 'polypeptide(L)'
;MAQGVPKMTVTTQIVLGAFLADPQCPMYGVELHEATGLPTATIYPILSRFNDLGWLSSTWEDIEPRQRGRPPRRYHTLTPYGADQARKALDA
;
A
#
# COMPACT_ATOMS: atom_id res chain seq x y z
N MET A 1 -17.44 -13.95 -11.03
CA MET A 1 -17.81 -13.69 -9.64
C MET A 1 -17.13 -12.42 -9.14
N ALA A 2 -17.88 -11.52 -8.58
CA ALA A 2 -17.30 -10.32 -8.02
C ALA A 2 -16.42 -10.68 -6.82
N GLN A 3 -15.24 -10.11 -6.77
CA GLN A 3 -14.45 -10.18 -5.56
C GLN A 3 -15.12 -9.29 -4.53
N GLY A 4 -15.44 -9.83 -3.38
CA GLY A 4 -16.06 -9.05 -2.34
C GLY A 4 -15.18 -7.86 -1.91
N VAL A 5 -15.79 -6.88 -1.26
CA VAL A 5 -15.04 -5.79 -0.65
C VAL A 5 -14.13 -6.39 0.43
N PRO A 6 -12.84 -6.06 0.43
CA PRO A 6 -11.94 -6.55 1.46
C PRO A 6 -12.42 -6.10 2.83
N LYS A 7 -12.13 -6.90 3.85
CA LYS A 7 -12.49 -6.56 5.23
C LYS A 7 -11.77 -5.28 5.63
N MET A 8 -12.54 -4.26 6.02
CA MET A 8 -12.02 -2.96 6.41
C MET A 8 -11.77 -2.90 7.91
N THR A 9 -10.73 -3.59 8.36
CA THR A 9 -10.28 -3.45 9.75
C THR A 9 -9.72 -2.04 9.96
N VAL A 10 -9.59 -1.63 11.21
CA VAL A 10 -9.02 -0.33 11.54
C VAL A 10 -7.63 -0.17 10.94
N THR A 11 -6.78 -1.19 11.06
CA THR A 11 -5.43 -1.14 10.50
C THR A 11 -5.44 -1.02 8.98
N THR A 12 -6.35 -1.72 8.31
CA THR A 12 -6.52 -1.61 6.85
C THR A 12 -6.92 -0.20 6.45
N GLN A 13 -7.86 0.40 7.17
CA GLN A 13 -8.30 1.77 6.90
C GLN A 13 -7.17 2.79 7.08
N ILE A 14 -6.35 2.59 8.10
CA ILE A 14 -5.19 3.47 8.36
C ILE A 14 -4.21 3.40 7.20
N VAL A 15 -3.90 2.20 6.71
CA VAL A 15 -2.97 2.02 5.58
C VAL A 15 -3.53 2.66 4.32
N LEU A 16 -4.80 2.40 3.99
CA LEU A 16 -5.44 3.01 2.82
C LEU A 16 -5.49 4.52 2.93
N GLY A 17 -5.75 5.05 4.12
CA GLY A 17 -5.75 6.49 4.36
C GLY A 17 -4.40 7.12 4.10
N ALA A 18 -3.31 6.44 4.45
CA ALA A 18 -1.96 6.91 4.17
C ALA A 18 -1.71 7.03 2.66
N PHE A 19 -2.18 6.06 1.86
CA PHE A 19 -2.08 6.15 0.41
C PHE A 19 -2.97 7.25 -0.16
N LEU A 20 -4.18 7.41 0.36
CA LEU A 20 -5.12 8.41 -0.15
C LEU A 20 -4.70 9.85 0.17
N ALA A 21 -3.82 10.05 1.13
CA ALA A 21 -3.29 11.38 1.44
C ALA A 21 -2.55 11.97 0.22
N ASP A 22 -1.90 11.11 -0.57
CA ASP A 22 -1.30 11.47 -1.84
C ASP A 22 -1.36 10.24 -2.76
N PRO A 23 -2.48 10.07 -3.50
CA PRO A 23 -2.72 8.82 -4.23
C PRO A 23 -1.70 8.49 -5.31
N GLN A 24 -0.95 9.48 -5.78
CA GLN A 24 0.05 9.26 -6.82
C GLN A 24 1.45 9.03 -6.27
N CYS A 25 1.62 9.17 -4.96
CA CYS A 25 2.92 9.01 -4.33
C CYS A 25 3.19 7.53 -4.01
N PRO A 26 4.24 6.94 -4.59
CA PRO A 26 4.63 5.57 -4.21
C PRO A 26 5.13 5.55 -2.76
N MET A 27 4.79 4.49 -2.04
CA MET A 27 5.25 4.30 -0.66
C MET A 27 5.81 2.90 -0.47
N TYR A 28 6.87 2.78 0.31
CA TYR A 28 7.40 1.47 0.70
C TYR A 28 7.14 1.22 2.19
N GLY A 29 7.38 -0.03 2.63
CA GLY A 29 6.95 -0.49 3.95
C GLY A 29 7.40 0.37 5.11
N VAL A 30 8.67 0.82 5.13
CA VAL A 30 9.18 1.65 6.23
C VAL A 30 8.51 3.02 6.25
N GLU A 31 8.26 3.62 5.08
CA GLU A 31 7.52 4.88 5.01
C GLU A 31 6.11 4.73 5.57
N LEU A 32 5.45 3.62 5.24
CA LEU A 32 4.12 3.33 5.77
C LEU A 32 4.15 3.13 7.27
N HIS A 33 5.17 2.44 7.78
CA HIS A 33 5.36 2.30 9.22
C HIS A 33 5.50 3.67 9.90
N GLU A 34 6.31 4.55 9.34
CA GLU A 34 6.50 5.89 9.90
C GLU A 34 5.23 6.73 9.82
N ALA A 35 4.49 6.63 8.71
CA ALA A 35 3.28 7.41 8.50
C ALA A 35 2.11 6.93 9.36
N THR A 36 2.03 5.63 9.64
CA THR A 36 0.86 5.03 10.31
C THR A 36 1.11 4.65 11.75
N GLY A 37 2.36 4.45 12.14
CA GLY A 37 2.71 3.88 13.44
C GLY A 37 2.49 2.38 13.53
N LEU A 38 2.03 1.72 12.47
CA LEU A 38 1.76 0.29 12.47
C LEU A 38 3.05 -0.50 12.25
N PRO A 39 3.20 -1.68 12.88
CA PRO A 39 4.34 -2.55 12.61
C PRO A 39 4.34 -3.03 11.17
N THR A 40 5.52 -3.23 10.60
CA THR A 40 5.65 -3.77 9.24
C THR A 40 5.01 -5.14 9.12
N ALA A 41 5.06 -5.95 10.18
CA ALA A 41 4.39 -7.26 10.21
C ALA A 41 2.88 -7.15 9.99
N THR A 42 2.26 -6.03 10.36
CA THR A 42 0.84 -5.76 10.12
C THR A 42 0.64 -5.20 8.71
N ILE A 43 1.54 -4.35 8.26
CA ILE A 43 1.44 -3.65 6.97
C ILE A 43 1.59 -4.60 5.78
N TYR A 44 2.61 -5.48 5.79
CA TYR A 44 2.93 -6.30 4.62
C TYR A 44 1.78 -7.22 4.18
N PRO A 45 1.04 -7.90 5.06
CA PRO A 45 -0.11 -8.69 4.63
C PRO A 45 -1.21 -7.84 3.98
N ILE A 46 -1.39 -6.61 4.45
CA ILE A 46 -2.37 -5.68 3.88
C ILE A 46 -1.93 -5.29 2.46
N LEU A 47 -0.67 -4.93 2.29
CA LEU A 47 -0.13 -4.58 0.97
C LEU A 47 -0.27 -5.75 -0.02
N SER A 48 0.06 -6.96 0.41
CA SER A 48 -0.04 -8.16 -0.42
C SER A 48 -1.47 -8.37 -0.89
N ARG A 49 -2.44 -8.27 0.02
CA ARG A 49 -3.85 -8.44 -0.31
C ARG A 49 -4.31 -7.42 -1.35
N PHE A 50 -3.96 -6.16 -1.15
CA PHE A 50 -4.42 -5.11 -2.07
C PHE A 50 -3.68 -5.14 -3.40
N ASN A 51 -2.43 -5.63 -3.44
CA ASN A 51 -1.78 -5.93 -4.71
C ASN A 51 -2.54 -7.02 -5.46
N ASP A 52 -2.94 -8.10 -4.78
CA ASP A 52 -3.68 -9.19 -5.40
C ASP A 52 -5.04 -8.74 -5.91
N LEU A 53 -5.68 -7.80 -5.22
CA LEU A 53 -6.99 -7.28 -5.62
C LEU A 53 -6.91 -6.21 -6.72
N GLY A 54 -5.71 -5.80 -7.10
CA GLY A 54 -5.55 -4.75 -8.11
C GLY A 54 -5.78 -3.33 -7.59
N TRP A 55 -5.88 -3.15 -6.27
CA TRP A 55 -5.99 -1.82 -5.67
C TRP A 55 -4.65 -1.12 -5.61
N LEU A 56 -3.57 -1.89 -5.49
CA LEU A 56 -2.20 -1.40 -5.49
C LEU A 56 -1.45 -2.03 -6.65
N SER A 57 -0.50 -1.29 -7.21
CA SER A 57 0.55 -1.83 -8.06
C SER A 57 1.87 -1.64 -7.34
N SER A 58 2.84 -2.50 -7.62
CA SER A 58 4.15 -2.40 -6.98
C SER A 58 5.25 -2.52 -8.00
N THR A 59 6.35 -1.81 -7.71
CA THR A 59 7.57 -1.82 -8.50
C THR A 59 8.77 -1.91 -7.58
N TRP A 60 9.79 -2.63 -8.03
CA TRP A 60 11.06 -2.64 -7.34
C TRP A 60 11.88 -1.43 -7.76
N GLU A 61 12.57 -0.85 -6.81
CA GLU A 61 13.51 0.23 -7.05
C GLU A 61 14.63 -0.26 -7.97
N ASP A 62 14.97 0.53 -8.99
CA ASP A 62 16.05 0.19 -9.93
C ASP A 62 17.33 0.81 -9.40
N ILE A 63 17.99 0.10 -8.50
CA ILE A 63 19.26 0.54 -7.90
C ILE A 63 20.27 -0.60 -7.94
N GLU A 64 21.55 -0.22 -7.90
CA GLU A 64 22.63 -1.16 -7.66
C GLU A 64 22.87 -1.27 -6.16
N PRO A 65 22.57 -2.43 -5.53
CA PRO A 65 22.65 -2.56 -4.07
C PRO A 65 24.04 -2.25 -3.50
N ARG A 66 25.09 -2.62 -4.23
CA ARG A 66 26.45 -2.37 -3.77
C ARG A 66 26.78 -0.88 -3.70
N GLN A 67 26.30 -0.12 -4.67
CA GLN A 67 26.54 1.32 -4.71
C GLN A 67 25.70 2.06 -3.68
N ARG A 68 24.47 1.60 -3.43
CA ARG A 68 23.57 2.22 -2.47
C ARG A 68 23.81 1.76 -1.04
N GLY A 69 24.48 0.62 -0.85
CA GLY A 69 24.70 0.06 0.47
C GLY A 69 23.45 -0.51 1.12
N ARG A 70 22.43 -0.82 0.33
CA ARG A 70 21.17 -1.39 0.80
C ARG A 70 20.46 -2.12 -0.34
N PRO A 71 19.55 -3.07 -0.02
CA PRO A 71 18.75 -3.73 -1.04
C PRO A 71 17.72 -2.79 -1.67
N PRO A 72 17.22 -3.13 -2.87
CA PRO A 72 16.13 -2.37 -3.50
C PRO A 72 14.88 -2.37 -2.62
N ARG A 73 14.16 -1.27 -2.67
CA ARG A 73 12.87 -1.13 -1.99
C ARG A 73 11.74 -1.48 -2.95
N ARG A 74 10.69 -2.06 -2.41
CA ARG A 74 9.47 -2.30 -3.18
C ARG A 74 8.48 -1.19 -2.89
N TYR A 75 8.18 -0.41 -3.92
CA TYR A 75 7.23 0.70 -3.82
C TYR A 75 5.84 0.25 -4.25
N HIS A 76 4.84 0.75 -3.57
CA HIS A 76 3.43 0.48 -3.84
C HIS A 76 2.73 1.79 -4.15
N THR A 77 1.83 1.77 -5.13
CA THR A 77 1.04 2.94 -5.53
C THR A 77 -0.40 2.52 -5.73
N LEU A 78 -1.36 3.37 -5.31
CA LEU A 78 -2.76 3.11 -5.63
C LEU A 78 -2.96 3.15 -7.14
N THR A 79 -3.64 2.13 -7.66
CA THR A 79 -4.16 2.19 -9.03
C THR A 79 -5.36 3.13 -9.06
N PRO A 80 -5.77 3.66 -10.23
CA PRO A 80 -7.01 4.44 -10.31
C PRO A 80 -8.22 3.68 -9.77
N TYR A 81 -8.30 2.39 -10.05
CA TYR A 81 -9.33 1.52 -9.51
C TYR A 81 -9.25 1.45 -7.98
N GLY A 82 -8.04 1.24 -7.44
CA GLY A 82 -7.83 1.16 -6.00
C GLY A 82 -8.17 2.45 -5.29
N ALA A 83 -7.80 3.60 -5.85
CA ALA A 83 -8.13 4.90 -5.27
C ALA A 83 -9.65 5.09 -5.20
N ASP A 84 -10.37 4.75 -6.28
CA ASP A 84 -11.82 4.84 -6.33
C ASP A 84 -12.47 3.94 -5.28
N GLN A 85 -12.04 2.67 -5.22
CA GLN A 85 -12.58 1.71 -4.27
C GLN A 85 -12.27 2.08 -2.83
N ALA A 86 -11.06 2.57 -2.56
CA ALA A 86 -10.65 2.98 -1.21
C ALA A 86 -11.49 4.15 -0.73
N ARG A 87 -11.72 5.15 -1.57
CA ARG A 87 -12.58 6.29 -1.21
C ARG A 87 -13.98 5.83 -0.86
N LYS A 88 -14.56 4.96 -1.67
CA LYS A 88 -15.90 4.41 -1.42
C LYS A 88 -15.94 3.63 -0.11
N ALA A 89 -14.93 2.81 0.15
CA ALA A 89 -14.88 1.98 1.34
C ALA A 89 -14.72 2.82 2.61
N LEU A 90 -13.93 3.88 2.58
CA LEU A 90 -13.70 4.73 3.76
C LEU A 90 -14.82 5.72 3.99
N ASP A 91 -15.60 6.06 2.97
CA ASP A 91 -16.75 6.95 3.09
C ASP A 91 -18.03 6.21 3.52
N ALA A 92 -18.00 4.91 3.49
CA ALA A 92 -19.18 4.09 3.81
C ALA A 92 -19.51 4.11 5.30
#